data_c24b5f43f55387907ea452eb36ae1693
#
_entry.id   c24b5f43f55387907ea452eb36ae1693
#
_cell.length_a   1.000
_cell.length_b   1.000
_cell.length_c   1.000
_cell.angle_alpha   90.00
_cell.angle_beta   90.00
_cell.angle_gamma   90.00
#
_symmetry.space_group_name_H-M   'P 1'
#
loop_
_entity.id
_entity.type
_entity.pdbx_description
1 polymer ?
#
loop_
_entity_poly.entity_id
_entity_poly.type
_entity_poly.pdbx_seq_one_letter_code
_entity_poly.pdbx_strand_id
1 'polypeptide(L)'
;LIGQAMLIRLKKNRIHNLTGKLSYVIVPLILISGAHLAHITCNEMEIGSSVYYYFIALMFNSLIVFAILFGLAMWHRKKPLTHARFMVCTIFPLLTPITDRLIYKYFDSLVPLAPTLDGMPMVQTLGFGFGDILLIGLLLWDWRAH
;
A
#
# COMPACT_ATOMS: atom_id res chain seq x y z
N LEU A 1 -4.46 5.66 9.71
CA LEU A 1 -3.13 5.67 10.34
C LEU A 1 -2.86 6.99 11.06
N ILE A 2 -2.95 8.15 10.39
CA ILE A 2 -2.69 9.48 11.01
C ILE A 2 -3.57 9.70 12.24
N GLY A 3 -4.89 9.43 12.15
CA GLY A 3 -5.80 9.53 13.28
C GLY A 3 -5.40 8.63 14.46
N GLN A 4 -4.93 7.42 14.21
CA GLN A 4 -4.44 6.50 15.24
C GLN A 4 -3.19 7.02 15.95
N ALA A 5 -2.24 7.58 15.19
CA ALA A 5 -1.05 8.21 15.75
C ALA A 5 -1.41 9.44 16.62
N MET A 6 -2.36 10.27 16.16
CA MET A 6 -2.87 11.40 16.95
C MET A 6 -3.54 10.95 18.25
N LEU A 7 -4.32 9.85 18.25
CA LEU A 7 -4.94 9.33 19.46
C LEU A 7 -3.92 8.92 20.53
N ILE A 8 -2.80 8.32 20.11
CA ILE A 8 -1.70 7.98 21.02
C ILE A 8 -1.05 9.26 21.55
N ARG A 9 -0.75 10.22 20.69
CA ARG A 9 -0.15 11.51 21.08
C ARG A 9 -1.03 12.27 22.06
N LEU A 10 -2.35 12.21 21.90
CA LEU A 10 -3.34 12.81 22.79
C LEU A 10 -3.66 11.95 24.02
N LYS A 11 -2.93 10.84 24.25
CA LYS A 11 -3.11 9.91 25.36
C LYS A 11 -4.53 9.28 25.41
N LYS A 12 -5.27 9.26 24.29
CA LYS A 12 -6.60 8.64 24.18
C LYS A 12 -6.53 7.14 23.86
N ASN A 13 -5.80 6.40 24.67
CA ASN A 13 -5.50 4.98 24.44
C ASN A 13 -6.76 4.10 24.33
N ARG A 14 -7.86 4.46 25.03
CA ARG A 14 -9.12 3.72 24.97
C ARG A 14 -9.74 3.76 23.56
N ILE A 15 -9.73 4.94 22.94
CA ILE A 15 -10.26 5.13 21.58
C ILE A 15 -9.32 4.44 20.57
N HIS A 16 -8.00 4.59 20.73
CA HIS A 16 -7.01 3.89 19.91
C HIS A 16 -7.24 2.38 19.93
N ASN A 17 -7.44 1.77 21.10
CA ASN A 17 -7.70 0.34 21.23
C ASN A 17 -9.03 -0.08 20.60
N LEU A 18 -10.09 0.72 20.73
CA LEU A 18 -11.39 0.43 20.14
C LEU A 18 -11.33 0.46 18.62
N THR A 19 -10.76 1.53 18.05
CA THR A 19 -10.60 1.67 16.61
C THR A 19 -9.58 0.69 16.05
N GLY A 20 -8.56 0.30 16.85
CA GLY A 20 -7.63 -0.78 16.51
C GLY A 20 -8.31 -2.14 16.37
N LYS A 21 -9.31 -2.45 17.24
CA LYS A 21 -10.11 -3.67 17.10
C LYS A 21 -10.94 -3.69 15.81
N LEU A 22 -11.42 -2.54 15.36
CA LEU A 22 -12.17 -2.44 14.11
C LEU A 22 -11.31 -2.82 12.88
N SER A 23 -9.99 -2.64 12.95
CA SER A 23 -9.08 -3.04 11.87
C SER A 23 -9.08 -4.56 11.62
N TYR A 24 -9.40 -5.39 12.60
CA TYR A 24 -9.55 -6.84 12.42
C TYR A 24 -10.72 -7.23 11.49
N VAL A 25 -11.69 -6.33 11.32
CA VAL A 25 -12.80 -6.50 10.37
C VAL A 25 -12.49 -5.80 9.05
N ILE A 26 -11.99 -4.57 9.13
CA ILE A 26 -11.72 -3.74 7.93
C ILE A 26 -10.61 -4.36 7.06
N VAL A 27 -9.54 -4.88 7.65
CA VAL A 27 -8.41 -5.43 6.87
C VAL A 27 -8.81 -6.66 6.05
N PRO A 28 -9.49 -7.69 6.61
CA PRO A 28 -10.02 -8.78 5.79
C PRO A 28 -10.97 -8.29 4.68
N LEU A 29 -11.82 -7.31 4.94
CA LEU A 29 -12.69 -6.74 3.91
C LEU A 29 -11.89 -6.07 2.79
N ILE A 30 -10.81 -5.35 3.11
CA ILE A 30 -9.90 -4.77 2.11
C ILE A 30 -9.25 -5.87 1.28
N LEU A 31 -8.76 -6.94 1.92
CA LEU A 31 -8.12 -8.05 1.22
C LEU A 31 -9.10 -8.78 0.29
N ILE A 32 -10.31 -9.06 0.75
CA ILE A 32 -11.34 -9.73 -0.05
C ILE A 32 -11.77 -8.83 -1.23
N SER A 33 -12.06 -7.56 -0.96
CA SER A 33 -12.47 -6.62 -2.01
C SER A 33 -11.34 -6.36 -3.02
N GLY A 34 -10.08 -6.28 -2.56
CA GLY A 34 -8.92 -6.16 -3.42
C GLY A 34 -8.69 -7.40 -4.29
N ALA A 35 -8.82 -8.60 -3.72
CA ALA A 35 -8.73 -9.85 -4.49
C ALA A 35 -9.87 -9.98 -5.51
N HIS A 36 -11.09 -9.59 -5.15
CA HIS A 36 -12.23 -9.56 -6.06
C HIS A 36 -12.02 -8.57 -7.21
N LEU A 37 -11.52 -7.37 -6.91
CA LEU A 37 -11.16 -6.38 -7.93
C LEU A 37 -10.07 -6.90 -8.86
N ALA A 38 -9.02 -7.54 -8.32
CA ALA A 38 -7.97 -8.17 -9.09
C ALA A 38 -8.53 -9.22 -10.05
N HIS A 39 -9.44 -10.07 -9.56
CA HIS A 39 -10.10 -11.09 -10.37
C HIS A 39 -10.89 -10.49 -11.54
N ILE A 40 -11.70 -9.46 -11.29
CA ILE A 40 -12.48 -8.77 -12.34
C ILE A 40 -11.54 -8.17 -13.38
N THR A 41 -10.53 -7.40 -12.94
CA THR A 41 -9.59 -6.72 -13.85
C THR A 41 -8.83 -7.72 -14.72
N CYS A 42 -8.40 -8.85 -14.14
CA CYS A 42 -7.68 -9.88 -14.89
C CYS A 42 -8.58 -10.62 -15.90
N ASN A 43 -9.88 -10.78 -15.63
CA ASN A 43 -10.82 -11.40 -16.57
C ASN A 43 -11.11 -10.53 -17.82
N GLU A 44 -10.87 -9.23 -17.72
CA GLU A 44 -11.03 -8.30 -18.86
C GLU A 44 -9.78 -8.22 -19.75
N MET A 45 -8.67 -8.84 -19.33
CA MET A 45 -7.41 -8.82 -20.05
C MET A 45 -7.21 -10.08 -20.87
N GLU A 46 -6.46 -9.97 -21.97
CA GLU A 46 -6.06 -11.12 -22.77
C GLU A 46 -5.10 -12.02 -21.99
N ILE A 47 -5.56 -13.25 -21.72
CA ILE A 47 -4.78 -14.25 -20.98
C ILE A 47 -3.52 -14.60 -21.77
N GLY A 48 -2.36 -14.51 -21.12
CA GLY A 48 -1.06 -14.83 -21.72
C GLY A 48 -0.29 -13.62 -22.22
N SER A 49 -0.88 -12.42 -22.23
CA SER A 49 -0.13 -11.19 -22.54
C SER A 49 0.85 -10.82 -21.41
N SER A 50 1.94 -10.12 -21.74
CA SER A 50 2.90 -9.63 -20.73
C SER A 50 2.22 -8.68 -19.75
N VAL A 51 1.28 -7.89 -20.23
CA VAL A 51 0.48 -6.95 -19.43
C VAL A 51 -0.38 -7.70 -18.41
N TYR A 52 -1.03 -8.80 -18.82
CA TYR A 52 -1.82 -9.65 -17.92
C TYR A 52 -1.00 -10.17 -16.73
N TYR A 53 0.17 -10.76 -17.01
CA TYR A 53 1.05 -11.27 -15.95
C TYR A 53 1.59 -10.16 -15.04
N TYR A 54 1.91 -9.00 -15.62
CA TYR A 54 2.35 -7.85 -14.86
C TYR A 54 1.28 -7.39 -13.86
N PHE A 55 0.02 -7.23 -14.29
CA PHE A 55 -1.06 -6.78 -13.41
C PHE A 55 -1.41 -7.80 -12.34
N ILE A 56 -1.44 -9.10 -12.66
CA ILE A 56 -1.63 -10.16 -11.66
C ILE A 56 -0.54 -10.08 -10.60
N ALA A 57 0.72 -10.10 -11.02
CA ALA A 57 1.85 -10.05 -10.10
C ALA A 57 1.79 -8.82 -9.21
N LEU A 58 1.49 -7.65 -9.79
CA LEU A 58 1.39 -6.39 -9.08
C LEU A 58 0.29 -6.40 -8.01
N MET A 59 -0.94 -6.78 -8.39
CA MET A 59 -2.10 -6.74 -7.51
C MET A 59 -1.99 -7.76 -6.38
N PHE A 60 -1.65 -9.01 -6.68
CA PHE A 60 -1.51 -10.05 -5.66
C PHE A 60 -0.32 -9.80 -4.74
N ASN A 61 0.83 -9.37 -5.28
CA ASN A 61 1.99 -9.05 -4.46
C ASN A 61 1.67 -7.90 -3.48
N SER A 62 0.99 -6.85 -3.93
CA SER A 62 0.58 -5.74 -3.07
C SER A 62 -0.34 -6.19 -1.93
N LEU A 63 -1.32 -7.07 -2.21
CA LEU A 63 -2.22 -7.61 -1.18
C LEU A 63 -1.48 -8.51 -0.19
N ILE A 64 -0.57 -9.37 -0.67
CA ILE A 64 0.24 -10.26 0.17
C ILE A 64 1.15 -9.45 1.08
N VAL A 65 1.87 -8.48 0.54
CA VAL A 65 2.77 -7.61 1.31
C VAL A 65 1.98 -6.82 2.36
N PHE A 66 0.83 -6.27 1.98
CA PHE A 66 -0.07 -5.58 2.92
C PHE A 66 -0.52 -6.51 4.06
N ALA A 67 -0.95 -7.74 3.74
CA ALA A 67 -1.38 -8.72 4.73
C ALA A 67 -0.25 -9.12 5.69
N ILE A 68 0.96 -9.36 5.17
CA ILE A 68 2.15 -9.68 5.96
C ILE A 68 2.51 -8.52 6.90
N LEU A 69 2.59 -7.29 6.37
CA LEU A 69 2.93 -6.11 7.17
C LEU A 69 1.90 -5.85 8.27
N PHE A 70 0.61 -6.00 7.97
CA PHE A 70 -0.43 -5.89 8.97
C PHE A 70 -0.33 -7.00 10.01
N GLY A 71 -0.11 -8.24 9.60
CA GLY A 71 0.10 -9.38 10.50
C GLY A 71 1.29 -9.15 11.45
N LEU A 72 2.42 -8.68 10.92
CA LEU A 72 3.61 -8.34 11.71
C LEU A 72 3.34 -7.18 12.68
N ALA A 73 2.60 -6.16 12.23
CA ALA A 73 2.18 -5.07 13.10
C ALA A 73 1.33 -5.58 14.28
N MET A 74 0.37 -6.48 14.02
CA MET A 74 -0.46 -7.07 15.08
C MET A 74 0.33 -8.02 15.99
N TRP A 75 1.26 -8.78 15.45
CA TRP A 75 2.17 -9.64 16.24
C TRP A 75 2.98 -8.82 17.23
N HIS A 76 3.51 -7.68 16.79
CA HIS A 76 4.33 -6.79 17.61
C HIS A 76 3.53 -5.72 18.38
N ARG A 77 2.23 -5.86 18.52
CA ARG A 77 1.36 -4.85 19.19
C ARG A 77 1.77 -4.49 20.62
N LYS A 78 2.49 -5.41 21.30
CA LYS A 78 3.04 -5.17 22.65
C LYS A 78 4.31 -4.33 22.65
N LYS A 79 4.96 -4.14 21.48
CA LYS A 79 6.16 -3.32 21.29
C LYS A 79 5.78 -2.06 20.50
N PRO A 80 5.49 -0.92 21.17
CA PRO A 80 4.84 0.23 20.52
C PRO A 80 5.61 0.75 19.30
N LEU A 81 6.95 0.84 19.39
CA LEU A 81 7.78 1.36 18.31
C LEU A 81 7.76 0.44 17.09
N THR A 82 7.95 -0.87 17.30
CA THR A 82 7.93 -1.87 16.23
C THR A 82 6.56 -1.96 15.58
N HIS A 83 5.50 -1.95 16.40
CA HIS A 83 4.13 -1.91 15.91
C HIS A 83 3.86 -0.69 15.02
N ALA A 84 4.26 0.50 15.47
CA ALA A 84 4.09 1.74 14.71
C ALA A 84 4.82 1.70 13.37
N ARG A 85 6.07 1.19 13.33
CA ARG A 85 6.87 1.05 12.10
C ARG A 85 6.15 0.15 11.08
N PHE A 86 5.73 -1.05 11.48
CA PHE A 86 5.00 -1.95 10.59
C PHE A 86 3.67 -1.36 10.13
N MET A 87 2.93 -0.68 11.02
CA MET A 87 1.68 0.00 10.64
C MET A 87 1.91 1.12 9.61
N VAL A 88 3.00 1.88 9.70
CA VAL A 88 3.34 2.87 8.67
C VAL A 88 3.67 2.18 7.36
N CYS A 89 4.42 1.09 7.40
CA CYS A 89 4.77 0.33 6.20
C CYS A 89 3.54 -0.23 5.46
N THR A 90 2.39 -0.46 6.11
CA THR A 90 1.17 -0.91 5.40
C THR A 90 0.61 0.10 4.41
N ILE A 91 1.06 1.36 4.44
CA ILE A 91 0.63 2.38 3.47
C ILE A 91 1.22 2.09 2.08
N PHE A 92 2.48 1.64 2.01
CA PHE A 92 3.24 1.56 0.76
C PHE A 92 2.60 0.65 -0.29
N PRO A 93 2.12 -0.57 0.02
CA PRO A 93 1.43 -1.41 -0.96
C PRO A 93 0.14 -0.79 -1.50
N LEU A 94 -0.47 0.15 -0.77
CA LEU A 94 -1.70 0.83 -1.15
C LEU A 94 -1.47 2.16 -1.89
N LEU A 95 -0.23 2.69 -1.85
CA LEU A 95 0.09 3.95 -2.55
C LEU A 95 -0.04 3.81 -4.07
N THR A 96 0.45 2.72 -4.65
CA THR A 96 0.47 2.53 -6.09
C THR A 96 -0.92 2.65 -6.73
N PRO A 97 -1.97 1.92 -6.27
CA PRO A 97 -3.31 2.08 -6.85
C PRO A 97 -3.89 3.48 -6.71
N ILE A 98 -3.42 4.25 -5.71
CA ILE A 98 -3.86 5.64 -5.50
C ILE A 98 -3.11 6.57 -6.45
N THR A 99 -1.79 6.44 -6.54
CA THR A 99 -0.94 7.28 -7.40
C THR A 99 -1.28 7.11 -8.87
N ASP A 100 -1.57 5.89 -9.33
CA ASP A 100 -2.00 5.61 -10.71
C ASP A 100 -3.22 6.45 -11.09
N ARG A 101 -4.27 6.37 -10.26
CA ARG A 101 -5.50 7.10 -10.52
C ARG A 101 -5.30 8.61 -10.48
N LEU A 102 -4.42 9.10 -9.59
CA LEU A 102 -4.05 10.52 -9.53
C LEU A 102 -3.29 10.95 -10.76
N ILE A 103 -2.32 10.15 -11.23
CA ILE A 103 -1.53 10.47 -12.42
C ILE A 103 -2.45 10.52 -13.66
N TYR A 104 -3.23 9.48 -13.91
CA TYR A 104 -4.15 9.46 -15.05
C TYR A 104 -5.22 10.56 -15.03
N LYS A 105 -5.62 11.03 -13.83
CA LYS A 105 -6.71 12.01 -13.73
C LYS A 105 -6.23 13.46 -13.70
N TYR A 106 -5.07 13.72 -13.09
CA TYR A 106 -4.62 15.09 -12.79
C TYR A 106 -3.23 15.42 -13.34
N PHE A 107 -2.43 14.42 -13.67
CA PHE A 107 -1.04 14.58 -14.10
C PHE A 107 -0.76 13.79 -15.39
N ASP A 108 -1.64 13.93 -16.36
CA ASP A 108 -1.57 13.22 -17.65
C ASP A 108 -0.22 13.45 -18.38
N SER A 109 0.42 14.61 -18.14
CA SER A 109 1.75 14.93 -18.64
C SER A 109 2.86 14.00 -18.13
N LEU A 110 2.65 13.25 -17.05
CA LEU A 110 3.60 12.27 -16.51
C LEU A 110 3.47 10.88 -17.16
N VAL A 111 2.35 10.60 -17.83
CA VAL A 111 2.10 9.29 -18.47
C VAL A 111 3.19 8.93 -19.50
N PRO A 112 3.68 9.84 -20.34
CA PRO A 112 4.74 9.55 -21.31
C PRO A 112 6.12 9.22 -20.67
N LEU A 113 6.30 9.55 -19.37
CA LEU A 113 7.54 9.23 -18.65
C LEU A 113 7.54 7.79 -18.11
N ALA A 114 6.36 7.13 -18.08
CA ALA A 114 6.25 5.76 -17.65
C ALA A 114 6.86 4.80 -18.69
N PRO A 115 7.57 3.75 -18.26
CA PRO A 115 8.01 2.71 -19.19
C PRO A 115 6.80 2.04 -19.84
N THR A 116 6.93 1.62 -21.08
CA THR A 116 5.86 0.94 -21.83
C THR A 116 6.09 -0.57 -21.85
N LEU A 117 5.02 -1.33 -21.70
CA LEU A 117 4.98 -2.78 -21.85
C LEU A 117 3.91 -3.11 -22.91
N ASP A 118 4.29 -3.75 -23.99
CA ASP A 118 3.41 -4.05 -25.14
C ASP A 118 2.64 -2.81 -25.65
N GLY A 119 3.29 -1.62 -25.64
CA GLY A 119 2.69 -0.36 -26.05
C GLY A 119 1.81 0.33 -24.99
N MET A 120 1.57 -0.29 -23.85
CA MET A 120 0.83 0.30 -22.73
C MET A 120 1.76 1.00 -21.74
N PRO A 121 1.50 2.24 -21.32
CA PRO A 121 2.31 2.93 -20.31
C PRO A 121 2.07 2.32 -18.92
N MET A 122 3.13 1.85 -18.28
CA MET A 122 3.09 1.26 -16.94
C MET A 122 3.26 2.36 -15.88
N VAL A 123 2.23 3.17 -15.69
CA VAL A 123 2.24 4.32 -14.77
C VAL A 123 2.48 3.90 -13.32
N GLN A 124 2.15 2.65 -12.98
CA GLN A 124 2.40 2.05 -11.66
C GLN A 124 3.86 2.12 -11.24
N THR A 125 4.80 2.05 -12.19
CA THR A 125 6.23 2.16 -11.90
C THR A 125 6.63 3.52 -11.34
N LEU A 126 5.96 4.60 -11.76
CA LEU A 126 6.14 5.93 -11.19
C LEU A 126 5.65 5.99 -9.74
N GLY A 127 4.50 5.35 -9.46
CA GLY A 127 3.96 5.22 -8.10
C GLY A 127 4.89 4.45 -7.17
N PHE A 128 5.49 3.35 -7.64
CA PHE A 128 6.50 2.60 -6.88
C PHE A 128 7.75 3.45 -6.63
N GLY A 129 8.30 4.10 -7.66
CA GLY A 129 9.46 4.98 -7.51
C GLY A 129 9.23 6.07 -6.46
N PHE A 130 8.04 6.67 -6.45
CA PHE A 130 7.66 7.64 -5.41
C PHE A 130 7.61 7.00 -4.02
N GLY A 131 7.02 5.81 -3.91
CA GLY A 131 6.99 5.04 -2.66
C GLY A 131 8.39 4.70 -2.14
N ASP A 132 9.29 4.28 -3.02
CA ASP A 132 10.67 3.92 -2.67
C ASP A 132 11.46 5.15 -2.18
N ILE A 133 11.30 6.31 -2.83
CA ILE A 133 11.91 7.57 -2.38
C ILE A 133 11.43 7.93 -0.97
N LEU A 134 10.14 7.80 -0.69
CA LEU A 134 9.58 8.03 0.65
C LEU A 134 10.14 7.04 1.68
N LEU A 135 10.26 5.75 1.32
CA LEU A 135 10.85 4.72 2.19
C LEU A 135 12.30 5.01 2.51
N ILE A 136 13.10 5.37 1.51
CA ILE A 136 14.50 5.76 1.70
C ILE A 136 14.59 6.98 2.62
N GLY A 137 13.75 7.98 2.40
CA GLY A 137 13.66 9.16 3.26
C GLY A 137 13.36 8.81 4.71
N LEU A 138 12.40 7.89 4.96
CA LEU A 138 12.07 7.42 6.29
C LEU A 138 13.19 6.61 6.93
N LEU A 139 13.89 5.77 6.16
CA LEU A 139 15.05 5.01 6.64
C LEU A 139 16.19 5.92 7.05
N LEU A 140 16.52 6.93 6.24
CA LEU A 140 17.55 7.92 6.56
C LEU A 140 17.19 8.74 7.79
N TRP A 141 15.91 9.09 7.93
CA TRP A 141 15.43 9.80 9.11
C TRP A 141 15.56 8.94 10.38
N ASP A 142 15.12 7.67 10.32
CA ASP A 142 15.17 6.76 11.45
C ASP A 142 16.62 6.46 11.87
N TRP A 143 17.52 6.30 10.90
CA TRP A 143 18.97 6.09 11.15
C TRP A 143 19.63 7.30 11.81
N ARG A 144 19.22 8.53 11.44
CA ARG A 144 19.76 9.75 12.09
C ARG A 144 19.19 10.02 13.48
N ALA A 145 18.00 9.47 13.77
CA ALA A 145 17.30 9.68 15.03
C ALA A 145 17.73 8.69 16.13
N HIS A 146 18.47 7.66 15.78
CA HIS A 146 18.96 6.59 16.65
C HIS A 146 20.46 6.33 16.43
#